data_b151c615dbb36c464479b807cedd7ee0
#
_entry.id   b151c615dbb36c464479b807cedd7ee0
#
_cell.length_a   1.000
_cell.length_b   1.000
_cell.length_c   1.000
_cell.angle_alpha   90.00
_cell.angle_beta   90.00
_cell.angle_gamma   90.00
#
_symmetry.space_group_name_H-M   'P 1'
#
loop_
_entity.id
_entity.type
_entity.pdbx_description
1 polymer ?
#
loop_
_entity_poly.entity_id
_entity_poly.type
_entity_poly.pdbx_seq_one_letter_code
_entity_poly.pdbx_strand_id
1 'polypeptide(L)'
;MSAVFVTKNELRSNLGIGSLYSDATVEEVCQTAEDLLKQYLWYNSAPVVGASLTSNVATLVLANPGIFVVGQTISVEGCGHPYGGSKVITGAWPGTTVPVSIATAFWSSYAFSSFPTGYSIIQFAEVHANDPFHRIIPSGKASAPDTKEADYSAVPAIREAAMILAVDIWQARQVSQTGGVGMDGISASPYRMGYQLINRVRGLIQPYSNPNSLVG
;
A
#
# COMPACT_ATOMS: atom_id res chain seq x y z
N MET A 1 4.29 12.21 11.17
CA MET A 1 5.42 12.09 10.20
C MET A 1 5.28 13.26 9.24
N SER A 2 6.37 13.79 8.69
CA SER A 2 6.25 14.80 7.63
C SER A 2 6.06 14.13 6.27
N ALA A 3 5.30 14.78 5.38
CA ALA A 3 5.14 14.33 4.01
C ALA A 3 6.48 14.39 3.27
N VAL A 4 6.72 13.41 2.40
CA VAL A 4 8.00 13.21 1.70
C VAL A 4 7.90 13.59 0.22
N PHE A 5 6.74 13.37 -0.41
CA PHE A 5 6.55 13.66 -1.83
C PHE A 5 6.40 15.16 -2.09
N VAL A 6 5.70 15.88 -1.24
CA VAL A 6 5.54 17.33 -1.28
C VAL A 6 5.63 17.89 0.12
N THR A 7 6.53 18.82 0.34
CA THR A 7 6.69 19.49 1.63
C THR A 7 5.72 20.66 1.79
N LYS A 8 5.39 20.99 3.04
CA LYS A 8 4.57 22.18 3.35
C LYS A 8 5.12 23.48 2.76
N ASN A 9 6.46 23.61 2.68
CA ASN A 9 7.09 24.81 2.13
C ASN A 9 6.89 24.91 0.61
N GLU A 10 7.00 23.79 -0.10
CA GLU A 10 6.73 23.72 -1.54
C GLU A 10 5.27 24.05 -1.84
N LEU A 11 4.33 23.47 -1.06
CA LEU A 11 2.90 23.75 -1.22
C LEU A 11 2.59 25.23 -0.93
N ARG A 12 3.17 25.82 0.13
CA ARG A 12 3.04 27.24 0.43
C ARG A 12 3.54 28.14 -0.70
N SER A 13 4.70 27.81 -1.23
CA SER A 13 5.30 28.54 -2.35
C SER A 13 4.42 28.46 -3.60
N ASN A 14 3.90 27.28 -3.91
CA ASN A 14 3.04 27.08 -5.07
C ASN A 14 1.71 27.85 -4.96
N LEU A 15 1.09 27.84 -3.77
CA LEU A 15 -0.18 28.53 -3.50
C LEU A 15 -0.03 30.03 -3.24
N GLY A 16 1.17 30.53 -2.98
CA GLY A 16 1.41 31.93 -2.59
C GLY A 16 0.82 32.34 -1.25
N ILE A 17 0.56 31.37 -0.34
CA ILE A 17 -0.17 31.60 0.93
C ILE A 17 0.75 32.06 2.09
N GLY A 18 2.06 32.06 1.90
CA GLY A 18 3.03 32.48 2.94
C GLY A 18 2.79 31.80 4.29
N SER A 19 2.76 32.57 5.37
CA SER A 19 2.52 32.07 6.74
C SER A 19 1.08 32.24 7.23
N LEU A 20 0.13 32.48 6.32
CA LEU A 20 -1.27 32.78 6.68
C LEU A 20 -1.97 31.64 7.43
N TYR A 21 -1.56 30.39 7.18
CA TYR A 21 -2.13 29.20 7.81
C TYR A 21 -1.10 28.49 8.67
N SER A 22 -1.56 27.72 9.66
CA SER A 22 -0.66 26.95 10.52
C SER A 22 0.11 25.88 9.73
N ASP A 23 1.33 25.59 10.17
CA ASP A 23 2.15 24.53 9.59
C ASP A 23 1.45 23.17 9.64
N ALA A 24 0.75 22.89 10.74
CA ALA A 24 0.02 21.64 10.92
C ALA A 24 -1.08 21.45 9.86
N THR A 25 -1.84 22.49 9.56
CA THR A 25 -2.92 22.44 8.55
C THR A 25 -2.37 22.19 7.15
N VAL A 26 -1.25 22.85 6.80
CA VAL A 26 -0.64 22.65 5.46
C VAL A 26 0.02 21.28 5.36
N GLU A 27 0.69 20.84 6.42
CA GLU A 27 1.30 19.50 6.49
C GLU A 27 0.28 18.38 6.35
N GLU A 28 -0.88 18.51 7.00
CA GLU A 28 -1.98 17.54 6.89
C GLU A 28 -2.47 17.38 5.44
N VAL A 29 -2.53 18.47 4.68
CA VAL A 29 -2.89 18.41 3.25
C VAL A 29 -1.83 17.66 2.46
N CYS A 30 -0.55 17.93 2.69
CA CYS A 30 0.54 17.21 2.04
C CYS A 30 0.51 15.71 2.37
N GLN A 31 0.31 15.34 3.62
CA GLN A 31 0.17 13.95 4.06
C GLN A 31 -1.03 13.27 3.41
N THR A 32 -2.19 13.93 3.35
CA THR A 32 -3.38 13.39 2.72
C THR A 32 -3.15 13.12 1.23
N ALA A 33 -2.48 14.01 0.52
CA ALA A 33 -2.13 13.82 -0.89
C ALA A 33 -1.17 12.64 -1.08
N GLU A 34 -0.17 12.52 -0.21
CA GLU A 34 0.78 11.41 -0.20
C GLU A 34 0.10 10.06 0.07
N ASP A 35 -0.78 9.99 1.06
CA ASP A 35 -1.51 8.76 1.42
C ASP A 35 -2.43 8.30 0.29
N LEU A 36 -3.07 9.25 -0.43
CA LEU A 36 -3.86 8.93 -1.62
C LEU A 36 -3.00 8.33 -2.73
N LEU A 37 -1.80 8.88 -2.99
CA LEU A 37 -0.89 8.35 -4.00
C LEU A 37 -0.33 6.98 -3.65
N LYS A 38 0.05 6.78 -2.39
CA LYS A 38 0.61 5.52 -1.91
C LYS A 38 -0.28 4.31 -2.20
N GLN A 39 -1.60 4.49 -2.24
CA GLN A 39 -2.54 3.41 -2.55
C GLN A 39 -2.41 2.90 -3.99
N TYR A 40 -1.91 3.73 -4.91
CA TYR A 40 -1.80 3.41 -6.34
C TYR A 40 -0.37 3.09 -6.78
N LEU A 41 0.63 3.48 -6.01
CA LEU A 41 2.03 3.19 -6.30
C LEU A 41 2.35 1.71 -6.02
N TRP A 42 3.34 1.21 -6.73
CA TRP A 42 3.86 -0.13 -6.50
C TRP A 42 4.70 -0.17 -5.23
N TYR A 43 4.29 -0.98 -4.28
CA TYR A 43 5.11 -1.34 -3.13
C TYR A 43 5.30 -2.85 -3.13
N ASN A 44 6.54 -3.32 -2.94
CA ASN A 44 6.85 -4.75 -2.86
C ASN A 44 6.43 -5.30 -1.48
N SER A 45 5.12 -5.32 -1.24
CA SER A 45 4.53 -5.78 0.01
C SER A 45 3.23 -6.56 -0.23
N ALA A 46 2.94 -7.49 0.67
CA ALA A 46 1.70 -8.28 0.65
C ALA A 46 1.13 -8.44 2.06
N PRO A 47 -0.21 -8.45 2.22
CA PRO A 47 -0.84 -8.81 3.47
C PRO A 47 -0.60 -10.29 3.80
N VAL A 48 -0.24 -10.58 5.05
CA VAL A 48 -0.12 -11.93 5.60
C VAL A 48 -1.43 -12.28 6.29
N VAL A 49 -2.13 -13.30 5.80
CA VAL A 49 -3.47 -13.67 6.28
C VAL A 49 -3.49 -14.97 7.08
N GLY A 50 -2.42 -15.73 7.03
CA GLY A 50 -2.28 -16.96 7.80
C GLY A 50 -0.84 -17.39 7.96
N ALA A 51 -0.56 -18.14 9.03
CA ALA A 51 0.76 -18.64 9.35
C ALA A 51 0.67 -20.06 9.92
N SER A 52 1.74 -20.82 9.74
CA SER A 52 1.98 -22.09 10.44
C SER A 52 3.47 -22.35 10.54
N LEU A 53 3.87 -23.17 11.51
CA LEU A 53 5.25 -23.60 11.67
C LEU A 53 5.30 -25.12 11.89
N THR A 54 6.07 -25.80 11.09
CA THR A 54 6.24 -27.26 11.20
C THR A 54 7.67 -27.63 10.88
N SER A 55 8.29 -28.42 11.76
CA SER A 55 9.67 -28.91 11.58
C SER A 55 10.68 -27.78 11.28
N ASN A 56 10.60 -26.67 12.01
CA ASN A 56 11.43 -25.47 11.85
C ASN A 56 11.28 -24.76 10.50
N VAL A 57 10.17 -24.98 9.79
CA VAL A 57 9.82 -24.24 8.57
C VAL A 57 8.55 -23.46 8.85
N ALA A 58 8.66 -22.15 8.84
CA ALA A 58 7.51 -21.26 8.88
C ALA A 58 6.92 -21.11 7.48
N THR A 59 5.61 -21.16 7.40
CA THR A 59 4.85 -21.01 6.16
C THR A 59 3.86 -19.88 6.34
N LEU A 60 3.92 -18.85 5.48
CA LEU A 60 2.98 -17.74 5.48
C LEU A 60 2.11 -17.78 4.24
N VAL A 61 0.83 -17.49 4.43
CA VAL A 61 -0.13 -17.28 3.35
C VAL A 61 -0.31 -15.79 3.13
N LEU A 62 -0.07 -15.35 1.90
CA LEU A 62 -0.15 -13.96 1.47
C LEU A 62 -1.39 -13.75 0.62
N ALA A 63 -2.11 -12.66 0.85
CA ALA A 63 -3.24 -12.24 0.00
C ALA A 63 -2.73 -11.44 -1.21
N ASN A 64 -1.87 -12.08 -2.01
CA ASN A 64 -1.32 -11.55 -3.27
C ASN A 64 -0.84 -12.74 -4.13
N PRO A 65 -0.98 -12.70 -5.47
CA PRO A 65 -0.67 -13.83 -6.35
C PRO A 65 0.82 -14.19 -6.50
N GLY A 66 1.70 -13.59 -5.71
CA GLY A 66 3.14 -13.92 -5.65
C GLY A 66 4.02 -12.81 -6.20
N ILE A 67 4.65 -12.10 -5.27
CA ILE A 67 5.56 -10.97 -5.56
C ILE A 67 6.97 -11.24 -5.02
N PHE A 68 7.15 -12.31 -4.25
CA PHE A 68 8.41 -12.64 -3.61
C PHE A 68 9.07 -13.85 -4.29
N VAL A 69 10.39 -13.90 -4.21
CA VAL A 69 11.20 -14.98 -4.78
C VAL A 69 12.11 -15.61 -3.74
N VAL A 70 12.50 -16.86 -3.98
CA VAL A 70 13.45 -17.59 -3.10
C VAL A 70 14.78 -16.86 -3.04
N GLY A 71 15.35 -16.76 -1.85
CA GLY A 71 16.61 -16.06 -1.56
C GLY A 71 16.42 -14.58 -1.22
N GLN A 72 15.22 -14.03 -1.41
CA GLN A 72 14.91 -12.63 -1.05
C GLN A 72 14.79 -12.49 0.47
N THR A 73 15.32 -11.39 1.01
CA THR A 73 15.11 -11.02 2.41
C THR A 73 13.86 -10.15 2.50
N ILE A 74 12.97 -10.51 3.40
CA ILE A 74 11.72 -9.77 3.68
C ILE A 74 11.69 -9.32 5.13
N SER A 75 10.93 -8.26 5.40
CA SER A 75 10.48 -7.87 6.73
C SER A 75 9.04 -8.34 6.93
N VAL A 76 8.78 -9.06 8.01
CA VAL A 76 7.44 -9.53 8.39
C VAL A 76 7.00 -8.79 9.64
N GLU A 77 5.85 -8.14 9.56
CA GLU A 77 5.29 -7.33 10.64
C GLU A 77 3.84 -7.75 10.94
N GLY A 78 3.40 -7.57 12.20
CA GLY A 78 2.02 -7.82 12.59
C GLY A 78 1.60 -9.30 12.64
N CYS A 79 2.54 -10.25 12.46
CA CYS A 79 2.24 -11.68 12.51
C CYS A 79 2.50 -12.32 13.88
N GLY A 80 3.03 -11.55 14.84
CA GLY A 80 3.42 -12.07 16.15
C GLY A 80 4.70 -12.91 16.11
N HIS A 81 5.11 -13.37 17.28
CA HIS A 81 6.24 -14.32 17.43
C HIS A 81 5.75 -15.74 17.09
N PRO A 82 6.52 -16.55 16.35
CA PRO A 82 7.91 -16.36 15.92
C PRO A 82 8.07 -15.78 14.49
N TYR A 83 7.00 -15.40 13.83
CA TYR A 83 6.98 -15.08 12.41
C TYR A 83 7.58 -13.70 12.06
N GLY A 84 7.54 -12.76 13.01
CA GLY A 84 7.98 -11.38 12.79
C GLY A 84 9.48 -11.21 12.59
N GLY A 85 9.85 -10.06 11.99
CA GLY A 85 11.24 -9.67 11.79
C GLY A 85 11.78 -9.93 10.37
N SER A 86 13.10 -9.83 10.22
CA SER A 86 13.80 -10.06 8.95
C SER A 86 13.94 -11.55 8.69
N LYS A 87 13.45 -12.02 7.54
CA LYS A 87 13.43 -13.44 7.15
C LYS A 87 13.94 -13.62 5.72
N VAL A 88 14.68 -14.69 5.47
CA VAL A 88 15.15 -15.07 4.12
C VAL A 88 14.20 -16.14 3.57
N ILE A 89 13.62 -15.90 2.42
CA ILE A 89 12.68 -16.83 1.78
C ILE A 89 13.42 -18.07 1.27
N THR A 90 12.99 -19.23 1.72
CA THR A 90 13.51 -20.54 1.27
C THR A 90 12.58 -21.24 0.28
N GLY A 91 11.29 -20.84 0.23
CA GLY A 91 10.31 -21.34 -0.72
C GLY A 91 9.28 -20.27 -1.03
N ALA A 92 8.86 -20.20 -2.30
CA ALA A 92 7.84 -19.25 -2.76
C ALA A 92 7.00 -19.90 -3.87
N TRP A 93 5.67 -19.89 -3.73
CA TRP A 93 4.73 -20.47 -4.67
C TRP A 93 3.54 -19.52 -4.89
N PRO A 94 3.32 -19.07 -6.13
CA PRO A 94 2.08 -18.42 -6.50
C PRO A 94 0.92 -19.42 -6.42
N GLY A 95 -0.29 -18.95 -6.19
CA GLY A 95 -1.45 -19.78 -5.84
C GLY A 95 -1.76 -20.95 -6.77
N THR A 96 -1.41 -20.85 -8.05
CA THR A 96 -1.63 -21.93 -9.04
C THR A 96 -0.60 -23.06 -8.98
N THR A 97 0.52 -22.87 -8.28
CA THR A 97 1.66 -23.80 -8.25
C THR A 97 1.99 -24.30 -6.86
N VAL A 98 1.12 -24.09 -5.88
CA VAL A 98 1.33 -24.56 -4.49
C VAL A 98 1.38 -26.09 -4.48
N PRO A 99 2.46 -26.72 -3.96
CA PRO A 99 2.53 -28.17 -3.84
C PRO A 99 1.38 -28.74 -2.99
N VAL A 100 0.85 -29.88 -3.42
CA VAL A 100 -0.27 -30.54 -2.71
C VAL A 100 0.03 -30.79 -1.24
N SER A 101 1.27 -31.16 -0.92
CA SER A 101 1.72 -31.38 0.46
C SER A 101 1.62 -30.14 1.35
N ILE A 102 1.87 -28.96 0.79
CA ILE A 102 1.72 -27.68 1.51
C ILE A 102 0.25 -27.28 1.52
N ALA A 103 -0.41 -27.43 0.38
CA ALA A 103 -1.82 -27.17 0.27
C ALA A 103 -2.64 -27.98 1.31
N THR A 104 -2.46 -29.28 1.43
CA THR A 104 -3.22 -30.13 2.36
C THR A 104 -3.08 -29.72 3.82
N ALA A 105 -1.94 -29.20 4.26
CA ALA A 105 -1.77 -28.67 5.61
C ALA A 105 -2.71 -27.48 5.90
N PHE A 106 -3.04 -26.68 4.87
CA PHE A 106 -4.00 -25.58 4.98
C PHE A 106 -5.44 -26.01 4.75
N TRP A 107 -5.69 -27.01 3.86
CA TRP A 107 -7.03 -27.43 3.48
C TRP A 107 -7.77 -28.18 4.58
N SER A 108 -7.06 -28.91 5.43
CA SER A 108 -7.71 -29.59 6.55
C SER A 108 -8.37 -28.62 7.53
N SER A 109 -7.96 -27.35 7.50
CA SER A 109 -8.52 -26.28 8.33
C SER A 109 -9.58 -25.42 7.60
N TYR A 110 -9.68 -25.54 6.27
CA TYR A 110 -10.66 -24.85 5.43
C TYR A 110 -11.23 -25.82 4.41
N ALA A 111 -12.56 -25.88 4.27
CA ALA A 111 -13.27 -26.72 3.31
C ALA A 111 -13.13 -26.23 1.86
N PHE A 112 -11.93 -25.88 1.38
CA PHE A 112 -11.69 -25.47 0.00
C PHE A 112 -11.18 -26.65 -0.84
N SER A 113 -11.69 -26.80 -2.04
CA SER A 113 -11.29 -27.85 -3.00
C SER A 113 -10.07 -27.45 -3.86
N SER A 114 -9.65 -26.17 -3.86
CA SER A 114 -8.49 -25.68 -4.61
C SER A 114 -7.87 -24.43 -3.95
N PHE A 115 -6.55 -24.22 -4.01
CA PHE A 115 -5.92 -23.04 -3.45
C PHE A 115 -6.36 -21.80 -4.26
N PRO A 116 -6.86 -20.73 -3.61
CA PRO A 116 -7.39 -19.58 -4.32
C PRO A 116 -6.30 -18.87 -5.15
N THR A 117 -6.60 -18.53 -6.40
CA THR A 117 -5.67 -17.92 -7.35
C THR A 117 -5.12 -16.54 -6.92
N GLY A 118 -5.83 -15.84 -6.03
CA GLY A 118 -5.42 -14.53 -5.48
C GLY A 118 -4.45 -14.60 -4.31
N TYR A 119 -3.97 -15.79 -3.94
CA TYR A 119 -3.07 -15.99 -2.81
C TYR A 119 -1.74 -16.59 -3.24
N SER A 120 -0.73 -16.45 -2.42
CA SER A 120 0.56 -17.11 -2.56
C SER A 120 1.05 -17.63 -1.21
N ILE A 121 2.06 -18.50 -1.26
CA ILE A 121 2.70 -19.07 -0.07
C ILE A 121 4.18 -18.76 -0.13
N ILE A 122 4.74 -18.34 1.00
CA ILE A 122 6.18 -18.24 1.21
C ILE A 122 6.59 -19.08 2.40
N GLN A 123 7.82 -19.58 2.37
CA GLN A 123 8.43 -20.31 3.48
C GLN A 123 9.80 -19.73 3.83
N PHE A 124 10.16 -19.83 5.11
CA PHE A 124 11.49 -19.51 5.62
C PHE A 124 11.83 -20.41 6.81
N ALA A 125 13.11 -20.54 7.09
CA ALA A 125 13.58 -21.31 8.24
C ALA A 125 13.32 -20.51 9.54
N GLU A 126 12.72 -21.17 10.53
CA GLU A 126 12.47 -20.60 11.85
C GLU A 126 12.53 -21.69 12.91
N VAL A 127 13.48 -21.58 13.83
CA VAL A 127 13.66 -22.58 14.90
C VAL A 127 12.73 -22.26 16.06
N HIS A 128 11.60 -22.94 16.08
CA HIS A 128 10.60 -22.79 17.13
C HIS A 128 9.73 -24.04 17.24
N ALA A 129 8.95 -24.17 18.33
CA ALA A 129 7.97 -25.24 18.48
C ALA A 129 6.94 -25.21 17.33
N ASN A 130 6.46 -26.40 16.94
CA ASN A 130 5.44 -26.48 15.91
C ASN A 130 4.20 -25.67 16.32
N ASP A 131 3.70 -24.89 15.36
CA ASP A 131 2.51 -24.05 15.52
C ASP A 131 1.54 -24.42 14.38
N PRO A 132 0.34 -24.94 14.72
CA PRO A 132 -0.64 -25.30 13.70
C PRO A 132 -1.09 -24.07 12.92
N PHE A 133 -1.63 -24.30 11.72
CA PHE A 133 -2.12 -23.20 10.90
C PHE A 133 -3.19 -22.37 11.66
N HIS A 134 -2.98 -21.07 11.66
CA HIS A 134 -3.94 -20.10 12.19
C HIS A 134 -4.03 -18.86 11.29
N ARG A 135 -5.15 -18.15 11.41
CA ARG A 135 -5.36 -16.88 10.70
C ARG A 135 -4.69 -15.74 11.44
N ILE A 136 -4.12 -14.83 10.70
CA ILE A 136 -3.59 -13.57 11.23
C ILE A 136 -4.68 -12.49 11.09
N ILE A 137 -5.20 -12.02 12.23
CA ILE A 137 -6.29 -11.04 12.29
C ILE A 137 -5.97 -9.98 13.37
N PRO A 138 -5.82 -8.68 12.99
CA PRO A 138 -5.78 -8.15 11.62
C PRO A 138 -4.60 -8.73 10.84
N SER A 139 -4.66 -8.65 9.50
CA SER A 139 -3.58 -9.19 8.66
C SER A 139 -2.24 -8.55 8.98
N GLY A 140 -1.19 -9.37 8.99
CA GLY A 140 0.18 -8.89 9.04
C GLY A 140 0.62 -8.33 7.67
N LYS A 141 1.88 -7.91 7.60
CA LYS A 141 2.49 -7.38 6.37
C LYS A 141 3.84 -8.07 6.15
N ALA A 142 4.06 -8.57 4.95
CA ALA A 142 5.38 -8.95 4.46
C ALA A 142 5.84 -7.92 3.43
N SER A 143 7.06 -7.41 3.54
CA SER A 143 7.62 -6.42 2.62
C SER A 143 9.07 -6.74 2.30
N ALA A 144 9.49 -6.46 1.07
CA ALA A 144 10.88 -6.56 0.66
C ALA A 144 11.36 -5.20 0.16
N PRO A 145 12.65 -4.85 0.37
CA PRO A 145 13.21 -3.62 -0.18
C PRO A 145 13.08 -3.61 -1.70
N ASP A 146 12.61 -2.49 -2.25
CA ASP A 146 12.55 -2.23 -3.68
C ASP A 146 13.26 -0.90 -3.96
N THR A 147 14.15 -0.89 -4.96
CA THR A 147 14.85 0.33 -5.37
C THR A 147 13.87 1.40 -5.88
N LYS A 148 12.78 1.02 -6.55
CA LYS A 148 11.76 1.95 -7.02
C LYS A 148 11.06 2.66 -5.87
N GLU A 149 10.72 1.93 -4.81
CA GLU A 149 10.06 2.48 -3.62
C GLU A 149 10.95 3.52 -2.92
N ALA A 150 12.25 3.27 -2.84
CA ALA A 150 13.22 4.19 -2.24
C ALA A 150 13.34 5.50 -3.02
N ASP A 151 13.14 5.46 -4.34
CA ASP A 151 13.34 6.59 -5.24
C ASP A 151 12.07 7.43 -5.46
N TYR A 152 10.90 7.01 -5.02
CA TYR A 152 9.63 7.71 -5.29
C TYR A 152 9.64 9.18 -4.88
N SER A 153 10.29 9.54 -3.80
CA SER A 153 10.43 10.93 -3.36
C SER A 153 11.30 11.78 -4.28
N ALA A 154 12.17 11.15 -5.07
CA ALA A 154 13.04 11.81 -6.05
C ALA A 154 12.44 11.86 -7.46
N VAL A 155 11.37 11.08 -7.73
CA VAL A 155 10.74 11.01 -9.06
C VAL A 155 9.89 12.24 -9.32
N PRO A 156 10.23 13.08 -10.36
CA PRO A 156 9.51 14.33 -10.63
C PRO A 156 8.00 14.11 -10.90
N ALA A 157 7.64 13.04 -11.62
CA ALA A 157 6.25 12.76 -11.96
C ALA A 157 5.39 12.45 -10.72
N ILE A 158 5.94 11.74 -9.72
CA ILE A 158 5.26 11.44 -8.46
C ILE A 158 5.13 12.70 -7.61
N ARG A 159 6.18 13.50 -7.54
CA ARG A 159 6.18 14.80 -6.83
C ARG A 159 5.16 15.76 -7.43
N GLU A 160 5.10 15.85 -8.76
CA GLU A 160 4.11 16.68 -9.46
C GLU A 160 2.69 16.17 -9.21
N ALA A 161 2.47 14.86 -9.27
CA ALA A 161 1.17 14.26 -8.93
C ALA A 161 0.75 14.59 -7.49
N ALA A 162 1.67 14.50 -6.53
CA ALA A 162 1.41 14.86 -5.14
C ALA A 162 1.09 16.36 -4.98
N MET A 163 1.80 17.23 -5.70
CA MET A 163 1.54 18.68 -5.69
C MET A 163 0.15 19.00 -6.24
N ILE A 164 -0.23 18.41 -7.38
CA ILE A 164 -1.57 18.60 -7.98
C ILE A 164 -2.66 18.19 -6.99
N LEU A 165 -2.52 17.01 -6.36
CA LEU A 165 -3.47 16.53 -5.37
C LEU A 165 -3.53 17.42 -4.13
N ALA A 166 -2.38 17.87 -3.63
CA ALA A 166 -2.32 18.75 -2.47
C ALA A 166 -3.00 20.10 -2.75
N VAL A 167 -2.79 20.68 -3.93
CA VAL A 167 -3.47 21.91 -4.36
C VAL A 167 -4.98 21.69 -4.47
N ASP A 168 -5.42 20.59 -5.07
CA ASP A 168 -6.85 20.27 -5.20
C ASP A 168 -7.52 20.08 -3.83
N ILE A 169 -6.87 19.36 -2.91
CA ILE A 169 -7.36 19.15 -1.53
C ILE A 169 -7.42 20.49 -0.79
N TRP A 170 -6.38 21.33 -0.95
CA TRP A 170 -6.34 22.65 -0.36
C TRP A 170 -7.50 23.52 -0.84
N GLN A 171 -7.72 23.60 -2.14
CA GLN A 171 -8.81 24.36 -2.74
C GLN A 171 -10.18 23.86 -2.27
N ALA A 172 -10.36 22.54 -2.17
CA ALA A 172 -11.60 21.95 -1.65
C ALA A 172 -11.91 22.36 -0.19
N ARG A 173 -10.88 22.56 0.64
CA ARG A 173 -11.04 23.05 2.02
C ARG A 173 -11.41 24.53 2.08
N GLN A 174 -11.09 25.31 1.04
CA GLN A 174 -11.40 26.75 0.97
C GLN A 174 -12.81 27.02 0.44
N VAL A 175 -13.44 26.05 -0.22
CA VAL A 175 -14.81 26.22 -0.72
C VAL A 175 -15.78 26.23 0.48
N SER A 176 -16.44 27.37 0.69
CA SER A 176 -17.45 27.51 1.73
C SER A 176 -18.59 26.51 1.52
N GLN A 177 -19.00 25.81 2.59
CA GLN A 177 -20.15 24.90 2.58
C GLN A 177 -21.49 25.63 2.31
N THR A 178 -21.52 26.92 2.41
CA THR A 178 -22.66 27.77 2.14
C THR A 178 -22.81 28.14 0.66
N GLY A 179 -22.72 27.18 -0.24
CA GLY A 179 -23.07 27.32 -1.65
C GLY A 179 -23.02 28.77 -2.19
N GLY A 180 -21.81 29.38 -2.13
CA GLY A 180 -21.64 30.73 -2.66
C GLY A 180 -22.01 30.72 -4.13
N VAL A 181 -23.11 31.37 -4.48
CA VAL A 181 -23.44 31.66 -5.86
C VAL A 181 -22.32 32.55 -6.35
N GLY A 182 -21.48 32.03 -7.26
CA GLY A 182 -20.52 32.87 -7.95
C GLY A 182 -21.25 34.02 -8.60
N MET A 183 -20.61 35.17 -8.73
CA MET A 183 -21.21 36.36 -9.31
C MET A 183 -21.81 36.13 -10.71
N ASP A 184 -21.54 35.00 -11.34
CA ASP A 184 -22.04 34.59 -12.65
C ASP A 184 -23.24 33.62 -12.60
N GLY A 185 -23.88 33.41 -11.42
CA GLY A 185 -25.05 32.54 -11.30
C GLY A 185 -24.78 31.03 -11.52
N ILE A 186 -23.54 30.64 -11.72
CA ILE A 186 -23.13 29.26 -11.83
C ILE A 186 -22.78 28.77 -10.42
N SER A 187 -23.64 27.92 -9.84
CA SER A 187 -23.33 27.24 -8.59
C SER A 187 -22.03 26.42 -8.81
N ALA A 188 -20.98 26.78 -8.10
CA ALA A 188 -19.80 25.93 -8.04
C ALA A 188 -20.26 24.53 -7.61
N SER A 189 -20.17 23.57 -8.51
CA SER A 189 -20.50 22.18 -8.21
C SER A 189 -19.74 21.79 -6.93
N PRO A 190 -20.44 21.25 -5.91
CA PRO A 190 -19.76 20.83 -4.70
C PRO A 190 -18.60 19.92 -5.09
N TYR A 191 -17.40 20.28 -4.64
CA TYR A 191 -16.18 19.62 -5.03
C TYR A 191 -16.28 18.13 -4.70
N ARG A 192 -16.35 17.29 -5.72
CA ARG A 192 -16.42 15.84 -5.56
C ARG A 192 -15.01 15.33 -5.29
N MET A 193 -14.62 15.29 -4.00
CA MET A 193 -13.42 14.58 -3.59
C MET A 193 -13.59 13.08 -3.85
N GLY A 194 -12.56 12.43 -4.30
CA GLY A 194 -12.52 10.98 -4.49
C GLY A 194 -11.97 10.56 -5.84
N TYR A 195 -12.67 9.67 -6.52
CA TYR A 195 -12.22 9.01 -7.75
C TYR A 195 -11.73 9.99 -8.85
N GLN A 196 -12.27 11.18 -8.92
CA GLN A 196 -11.86 12.20 -9.90
C GLN A 196 -10.46 12.78 -9.65
N LEU A 197 -10.02 12.89 -8.38
CA LEU A 197 -8.69 13.42 -8.04
C LEU A 197 -7.57 12.55 -8.63
N ILE A 198 -7.64 11.26 -8.39
CA ILE A 198 -6.65 10.30 -8.91
C ILE A 198 -6.64 10.25 -10.42
N ASN A 199 -7.80 10.35 -11.07
CA ASN A 199 -7.87 10.35 -12.53
C ASN A 199 -7.09 11.51 -13.17
N ARG A 200 -6.98 12.66 -12.51
CA ARG A 200 -6.19 13.82 -13.00
C ARG A 200 -4.70 13.52 -13.05
N VAL A 201 -4.20 12.72 -12.11
CA VAL A 201 -2.77 12.40 -11.99
C VAL A 201 -2.42 11.01 -12.49
N ARG A 202 -3.43 10.22 -12.92
CA ARG A 202 -3.25 8.84 -13.34
C ARG A 202 -2.17 8.67 -14.42
N GLY A 203 -2.13 9.57 -15.39
CA GLY A 203 -1.11 9.54 -16.44
C GLY A 203 0.32 9.72 -15.94
N LEU A 204 0.50 10.49 -14.85
CA LEU A 204 1.82 10.72 -14.24
C LEU A 204 2.29 9.51 -13.43
N ILE A 205 1.37 8.83 -12.74
CA ILE A 205 1.70 7.71 -11.82
C ILE A 205 1.63 6.33 -12.49
N GLN A 206 1.03 6.22 -13.68
CA GLN A 206 0.83 4.93 -14.36
C GLN A 206 2.10 4.09 -14.51
N PRO A 207 3.28 4.64 -14.85
CA PRO A 207 4.52 3.86 -14.94
C PRO A 207 4.99 3.27 -13.59
N TYR A 208 4.48 3.81 -12.49
CA TYR A 208 4.85 3.45 -11.11
C TYR A 208 3.70 2.75 -10.37
N SER A 209 2.58 2.51 -11.04
CA SER A 209 1.42 1.90 -10.42
C SER A 209 1.54 0.38 -10.33
N ASN A 210 0.83 -0.19 -9.34
CA ASN A 210 0.76 -1.64 -9.19
C ASN A 210 0.09 -2.27 -10.43
N PRO A 211 0.76 -3.21 -11.12
CA PRO A 211 0.17 -3.87 -12.29
C PRO A 211 -1.16 -4.56 -12.00
N ASN A 212 -1.38 -5.02 -10.77
CA ASN A 212 -2.65 -5.62 -10.36
C ASN A 212 -3.81 -4.61 -10.26
N SER A 213 -3.51 -3.31 -10.13
CA SER A 213 -4.53 -2.26 -10.10
C SER A 213 -4.98 -1.81 -11.50
N LEU A 214 -4.30 -2.29 -12.54
CA LEU A 214 -4.60 -1.98 -13.94
C LEU A 214 -5.63 -2.95 -14.55
N VAL A 215 -5.91 -4.05 -13.86
CA VAL A 215 -6.89 -5.07 -14.24
C VAL A 215 -8.11 -4.88 -13.35
N GLY A 216 -8.94 -3.92 -13.69
CA GLY A 216 -10.22 -3.66 -13.06
C GLY A 216 -11.35 -3.87 -14.03
#